data_7ff5573414fd1393c0b0258b409c02ea
#
_entry.id   7ff5573414fd1393c0b0258b409c02ea
#
_cell.length_a   1.000
_cell.length_b   1.000
_cell.length_c   1.000
_cell.angle_alpha   90.00
_cell.angle_beta   90.00
_cell.angle_gamma   90.00
#
_symmetry.space_group_name_H-M   'P 1'
#
loop_
_entity.id
_entity.type
_entity.pdbx_description
1 polymer ?
#
loop_
_entity_poly.entity_id
_entity_poly.type
_entity_poly.pdbx_seq_one_letter_code
_entity_poly.pdbx_strand_id
1 'polypeptide(L)'
;VAAYAICVRDGQLLLARWTDGRGRPEWTLPGGGMEHGEDPYDTVLREVEEETGYHVEVTGLLGVDSFRLTTRSRFRRPVDRQGLRLVYEARVTGGQLRPEIGGSTDLAAWHPLETVPGLDRVGLVDTGLALWRERPVTGRLPQKMNTA
;
A
#
# COMPACT_ATOMS: atom_id res chain seq x y z
N VAL A 1 -8.91 -6.87 5.82
CA VAL A 1 -8.26 -7.09 4.51
C VAL A 1 -8.09 -5.75 3.82
N ALA A 2 -6.94 -5.55 3.24
CA ALA A 2 -6.60 -4.36 2.47
C ALA A 2 -5.92 -4.73 1.16
N ALA A 3 -5.96 -3.84 0.18
CA ALA A 3 -5.33 -4.04 -1.12
C ALA A 3 -4.52 -2.79 -1.50
N TYR A 4 -3.33 -3.03 -2.04
CA TYR A 4 -2.35 -2.00 -2.35
C TYR A 4 -1.77 -2.21 -3.74
N ALA A 5 -1.25 -1.15 -4.33
CA ALA A 5 -0.68 -1.19 -5.67
C ALA A 5 0.82 -0.89 -5.66
N ILE A 6 1.57 -1.69 -6.40
CA ILE A 6 2.89 -1.33 -6.89
C ILE A 6 2.72 -0.82 -8.31
N CYS A 7 3.01 0.43 -8.50
CA CYS A 7 2.91 1.10 -9.80
C CYS A 7 4.28 1.72 -10.12
N VAL A 8 5.01 1.11 -11.04
CA VAL A 8 6.33 1.57 -11.46
C VAL A 8 6.24 2.06 -12.91
N ARG A 9 6.73 3.27 -13.15
CA ARG A 9 6.76 3.90 -14.47
C ARG A 9 8.06 4.69 -14.62
N ASP A 10 8.81 4.41 -15.69
CA ASP A 10 10.05 5.13 -15.98
C ASP A 10 11.04 5.15 -14.81
N GLY A 11 11.18 4.00 -14.11
CA GLY A 11 12.06 3.87 -12.96
C GLY A 11 11.59 4.56 -11.69
N GLN A 12 10.32 4.97 -11.64
CA GLN A 12 9.74 5.64 -10.48
C GLN A 12 8.57 4.87 -9.90
N LEU A 13 8.47 4.88 -8.59
CA LEU A 13 7.40 4.25 -7.83
C LEU A 13 6.38 5.30 -7.37
N LEU A 14 5.10 5.03 -7.60
CA LEU A 14 4.02 5.87 -7.10
C LEU A 14 3.78 5.58 -5.62
N LEU A 15 3.87 6.62 -4.82
CA LEU A 15 3.62 6.54 -3.37
C LEU A 15 2.63 7.60 -2.94
N ALA A 16 1.87 7.28 -1.89
CA ALA A 16 1.01 8.22 -1.18
C ALA A 16 1.61 8.49 0.20
N ARG A 17 1.42 9.68 0.73
CA ARG A 17 1.94 10.03 2.05
C ARG A 17 0.81 10.01 3.07
N TRP A 18 0.98 9.11 4.04
CA TRP A 18 0.02 8.91 5.11
C TRP A 18 0.39 9.77 6.32
N THR A 19 -0.63 10.32 6.97
CA THR A 19 -0.47 11.04 8.23
C THR A 19 -1.70 10.85 9.11
N ASP A 20 -1.48 10.68 10.40
CA ASP A 20 -2.54 10.72 11.40
C ASP A 20 -2.64 12.09 12.08
N GLY A 21 -1.83 13.05 11.63
CA GLY A 21 -1.77 14.40 12.22
C GLY A 21 -1.00 14.48 13.52
N ARG A 22 -0.42 13.39 13.99
CA ARG A 22 0.30 13.35 15.29
C ARG A 22 1.79 13.14 15.14
N GLY A 23 2.22 12.30 14.23
CA GLY A 23 3.61 11.98 13.99
C GLY A 23 4.13 12.55 12.69
N ARG A 24 5.34 12.11 12.32
CA ARG A 24 5.92 12.46 11.04
C ARG A 24 5.13 11.71 9.94
N PRO A 25 4.76 12.41 8.85
CA PRO A 25 4.15 11.72 7.74
C PRO A 25 5.07 10.65 7.16
N GLU A 26 4.49 9.53 6.74
CA GLU A 26 5.23 8.43 6.13
C GLU A 26 4.69 8.11 4.76
N TRP A 27 5.58 7.75 3.84
CA TRP A 27 5.19 7.28 2.52
C TRP A 27 4.72 5.83 2.59
N THR A 28 3.70 5.52 1.83
CA THR A 28 3.09 4.18 1.74
C THR A 28 2.72 3.87 0.30
N LEU A 29 2.44 2.60 0.04
CA LEU A 29 1.84 2.23 -1.24
C LEU A 29 0.42 2.78 -1.31
N PRO A 30 -0.05 3.22 -2.50
CA PRO A 30 -1.46 3.54 -2.67
C PRO A 30 -2.33 2.31 -2.42
N GLY A 31 -3.39 2.47 -1.66
CA GLY A 31 -4.29 1.38 -1.30
C GLY A 31 -4.93 1.60 0.04
N GLY A 32 -5.69 0.62 0.48
CA GLY A 32 -6.38 0.71 1.76
C GLY A 32 -7.35 -0.42 2.01
N GLY A 33 -8.19 -0.22 3.01
CA GLY A 33 -9.12 -1.24 3.48
C GLY A 33 -10.21 -1.58 2.47
N MET A 34 -10.48 -2.86 2.36
CA MET A 34 -11.58 -3.38 1.56
C MET A 34 -12.92 -3.06 2.25
N GLU A 35 -13.86 -2.53 1.49
CA GLU A 35 -15.23 -2.33 1.97
C GLU A 35 -16.00 -3.64 1.95
N HIS A 36 -17.02 -3.73 2.80
CA HIS A 36 -17.86 -4.92 2.83
C HIS A 36 -18.53 -5.16 1.48
N GLY A 37 -18.42 -6.38 0.97
CA GLY A 37 -18.95 -6.75 -0.33
C GLY A 37 -18.08 -6.39 -1.52
N GLU A 38 -16.97 -5.69 -1.29
CA GLU A 38 -16.04 -5.31 -2.34
C GLU A 38 -15.03 -6.42 -2.59
N ASP A 39 -14.67 -6.64 -3.85
CA ASP A 39 -13.56 -7.51 -4.20
C ASP A 39 -12.24 -6.75 -4.01
N PRO A 40 -11.17 -7.38 -3.52
CA PRO A 40 -9.89 -6.68 -3.36
C PRO A 40 -9.34 -6.08 -4.66
N TYR A 41 -9.63 -6.67 -5.80
CA TYR A 41 -9.29 -6.10 -7.10
C TYR A 41 -9.94 -4.71 -7.28
N ASP A 42 -11.22 -4.57 -6.93
CA ASP A 42 -11.93 -3.31 -7.02
C ASP A 42 -11.48 -2.32 -5.94
N THR A 43 -11.09 -2.83 -4.77
CA THR A 43 -10.52 -2.01 -3.69
C THR A 43 -9.30 -1.23 -4.17
N VAL A 44 -8.36 -1.91 -4.82
CA VAL A 44 -7.13 -1.26 -5.27
C VAL A 44 -7.42 -0.21 -6.33
N LEU A 45 -8.35 -0.47 -7.24
CA LEU A 45 -8.74 0.54 -8.25
C LEU A 45 -9.33 1.79 -7.60
N ARG A 46 -10.23 1.59 -6.65
CA ARG A 46 -10.89 2.69 -5.94
C ARG A 46 -9.89 3.50 -5.10
N GLU A 47 -9.08 2.82 -4.31
CA GLU A 47 -8.13 3.48 -3.42
C GLU A 47 -7.06 4.26 -4.17
N VAL A 48 -6.53 3.70 -5.26
CA VAL A 48 -5.54 4.42 -6.06
C VAL A 48 -6.15 5.71 -6.63
N GLU A 49 -7.38 5.65 -7.14
CA GLU A 49 -8.04 6.84 -7.65
C GLU A 49 -8.27 7.88 -6.55
N GLU A 50 -8.77 7.46 -5.39
CA GLU A 50 -9.02 8.36 -4.26
C GLU A 50 -7.74 9.06 -3.79
N GLU A 51 -6.65 8.30 -3.66
CA GLU A 51 -5.41 8.81 -3.08
C GLU A 51 -4.51 9.54 -4.06
N THR A 52 -4.56 9.18 -5.33
CA THR A 52 -3.60 9.70 -6.32
C THR A 52 -4.25 10.44 -7.48
N GLY A 53 -5.53 10.25 -7.72
CA GLY A 53 -6.22 10.79 -8.89
C GLY A 53 -6.06 9.97 -10.16
N TYR A 54 -5.26 8.92 -10.14
CA TYR A 54 -5.03 8.09 -11.32
C TYR A 54 -6.06 6.99 -11.48
N HIS A 55 -6.40 6.71 -12.72
CA HIS A 55 -7.05 5.46 -13.11
C HIS A 55 -5.96 4.47 -13.46
N VAL A 56 -6.09 3.25 -12.95
CA VAL A 56 -5.12 2.17 -13.19
C VAL A 56 -5.81 0.93 -13.68
N GLU A 57 -5.06 0.07 -14.34
CA GLU A 57 -5.45 -1.31 -14.57
C GLU A 57 -4.53 -2.22 -13.77
N VAL A 58 -5.07 -3.29 -13.24
CA VAL A 58 -4.28 -4.31 -12.54
C VAL A 58 -3.65 -5.22 -13.58
N THR A 59 -2.34 -5.40 -13.49
CA THR A 59 -1.58 -6.24 -14.41
C THR A 59 -1.16 -7.57 -13.79
N GLY A 60 -1.29 -7.73 -12.49
CA GLY A 60 -0.98 -8.97 -11.81
C GLY A 60 -1.18 -8.91 -10.31
N LEU A 61 -1.33 -10.06 -9.69
CA LEU A 61 -1.27 -10.20 -8.24
C LEU A 61 0.16 -10.58 -7.86
N LEU A 62 0.82 -9.71 -7.11
CA LEU A 62 2.22 -9.93 -6.71
C LEU A 62 2.34 -10.82 -5.48
N GLY A 63 1.44 -10.67 -4.53
CA GLY A 63 1.49 -11.50 -3.35
C GLY A 63 0.52 -11.07 -2.26
N VAL A 64 0.57 -11.84 -1.19
CA VAL A 64 -0.22 -11.60 0.02
C VAL A 64 0.72 -11.46 1.19
N ASP A 65 0.57 -10.36 1.90
CA ASP A 65 1.33 -10.06 3.11
C ASP A 65 0.40 -10.14 4.31
N SER A 66 0.81 -10.85 5.35
CA SER A 66 0.06 -10.87 6.60
C SER A 66 0.88 -10.20 7.69
N PHE A 67 0.19 -9.56 8.60
CA PHE A 67 0.83 -8.92 9.75
C PHE A 67 0.00 -9.09 10.99
N ARG A 68 0.66 -9.05 12.13
CA ARG A 68 0.01 -9.04 13.44
C ARG A 68 0.39 -7.75 14.16
N LEU A 69 -0.59 -7.17 14.81
CA LEU A 69 -0.42 -5.95 15.57
C LEU A 69 -1.19 -6.06 16.87
N THR A 70 -0.52 -5.84 17.99
CA THR A 70 -1.20 -5.74 19.27
C THR A 70 -1.60 -4.29 19.49
N THR A 71 -2.91 -4.07 19.55
CA THR A 71 -3.48 -2.75 19.85
C THR A 71 -4.21 -2.81 21.18
N ARG A 72 -4.59 -1.66 21.72
CA ARG A 72 -5.43 -1.60 22.92
C ARG A 72 -6.85 -1.28 22.52
N SER A 73 -7.81 -2.04 23.08
CA SER A 73 -9.23 -1.72 22.93
C SER A 73 -9.55 -0.42 23.66
N ARG A 74 -10.78 0.10 23.43
CA ARG A 74 -11.29 1.28 24.14
C ARG A 74 -11.30 1.07 25.68
N PHE A 75 -11.26 -0.16 26.17
CA PHE A 75 -11.15 -0.51 27.58
C PHE A 75 -9.69 -0.82 28.00
N ARG A 76 -8.71 -0.45 27.17
CA ARG A 76 -7.28 -0.68 27.38
C ARG A 76 -6.88 -2.15 27.50
N ARG A 77 -7.70 -3.07 27.01
CA ARG A 77 -7.34 -4.48 26.93
C ARG A 77 -6.47 -4.71 25.67
N PRO A 78 -5.42 -5.54 25.77
CA PRO A 78 -4.66 -5.91 24.59
C PRO A 78 -5.56 -6.61 23.56
N VAL A 79 -5.47 -6.20 22.31
CA VAL A 79 -6.17 -6.84 21.20
C VAL A 79 -5.12 -7.26 20.18
N ASP A 80 -5.08 -8.57 19.92
CA ASP A 80 -4.23 -9.13 18.87
C ASP A 80 -5.00 -9.05 17.56
N ARG A 81 -4.48 -8.25 16.63
CA ARG A 81 -5.07 -8.08 15.31
C ARG A 81 -4.20 -8.70 14.25
N GLN A 82 -4.81 -9.44 13.36
CA GLN A 82 -4.16 -9.95 12.17
C GLN A 82 -4.78 -9.32 10.94
N GLY A 83 -3.93 -8.79 10.07
CA GLY A 83 -4.35 -8.21 8.81
C GLY A 83 -3.77 -8.94 7.63
N LEU A 84 -4.51 -8.90 6.53
CA LEU A 84 -4.06 -9.38 5.23
C LEU A 84 -3.98 -8.20 4.27
N ARG A 85 -2.87 -8.10 3.56
CA ARG A 85 -2.64 -7.09 2.53
C ARG A 85 -2.37 -7.80 1.22
N LEU A 86 -3.21 -7.56 0.23
CA LEU A 86 -2.98 -8.03 -1.12
C LEU A 86 -2.23 -6.95 -1.88
N VAL A 87 -1.13 -7.33 -2.53
CA VAL A 87 -0.30 -6.40 -3.29
C VAL A 87 -0.44 -6.73 -4.76
N TYR A 88 -1.01 -5.80 -5.51
CA TYR A 88 -1.19 -5.93 -6.96
C TYR A 88 -0.15 -5.08 -7.68
N GLU A 89 0.23 -5.52 -8.87
CA GLU A 89 0.90 -4.66 -9.82
C GLU A 89 -0.15 -3.93 -10.65
N ALA A 90 0.04 -2.63 -10.84
CA ALA A 90 -0.91 -1.81 -11.57
C ALA A 90 -0.19 -0.83 -12.49
N ARG A 91 -0.87 -0.45 -13.57
CA ARG A 91 -0.38 0.48 -14.57
C ARG A 91 -1.35 1.65 -14.70
N VAL A 92 -0.81 2.87 -14.72
CA VAL A 92 -1.64 4.07 -14.94
C VAL A 92 -2.19 4.08 -16.37
N THR A 93 -3.50 4.26 -16.49
CA THR A 93 -4.21 4.32 -17.78
C THR A 93 -4.84 5.68 -18.03
N GLY A 94 -4.99 6.53 -17.02
CA GLY A 94 -5.61 7.84 -17.18
C GLY A 94 -5.63 8.60 -15.85
N GLY A 95 -6.37 9.70 -15.85
CA GLY A 95 -6.46 10.56 -14.68
C GLY A 95 -5.28 11.52 -14.55
N GLN A 96 -5.28 12.29 -13.48
CA GLN A 96 -4.22 13.26 -13.18
C GLN A 96 -3.83 13.14 -11.72
N LEU A 97 -2.53 13.23 -11.45
CA LEU A 97 -2.01 13.19 -10.10
C LEU A 97 -2.57 14.35 -9.28
N ARG A 98 -3.19 14.04 -8.16
CA ARG A 98 -3.71 15.01 -7.21
C ARG A 98 -3.69 14.44 -5.80
N PRO A 99 -3.63 15.29 -4.76
CA PRO A 99 -3.76 14.80 -3.38
C PRO A 99 -5.19 14.33 -3.10
N GLU A 100 -5.32 13.44 -2.12
CA GLU A 100 -6.62 13.01 -1.62
C GLU A 100 -7.33 14.17 -0.90
N ILE A 101 -8.64 14.24 -1.07
CA ILE A 101 -9.46 15.24 -0.40
C ILE A 101 -10.19 14.56 0.77
N GLY A 102 -9.89 15.01 1.99
CA GLY A 102 -10.60 14.58 3.20
C GLY A 102 -10.25 13.19 3.71
N GLY A 103 -9.20 12.57 3.19
CA GLY A 103 -8.74 11.24 3.61
C GLY A 103 -7.50 11.27 4.50
N SER A 104 -6.93 10.10 4.71
CA SER A 104 -5.74 9.91 5.56
C SER A 104 -4.42 10.17 4.85
N THR A 105 -4.44 10.33 3.53
CA THR A 105 -3.25 10.70 2.76
C THR A 105 -3.33 12.18 2.37
N ASP A 106 -2.20 12.85 2.40
CA ASP A 106 -2.13 14.29 2.13
C ASP A 106 -1.34 14.63 0.86
N LEU A 107 -0.67 13.66 0.27
CA LEU A 107 0.18 13.88 -0.90
C LEU A 107 0.35 12.57 -1.66
N ALA A 108 0.47 12.67 -2.97
CA ALA A 108 0.86 11.55 -3.81
C ALA A 108 1.97 12.02 -4.76
N ALA A 109 2.97 11.16 -4.98
CA ALA A 109 4.10 11.54 -5.83
C ALA A 109 4.82 10.30 -6.39
N TRP A 110 5.51 10.51 -7.50
CA TRP A 110 6.43 9.56 -8.08
C TRP A 110 7.82 9.75 -7.45
N HIS A 111 8.44 8.66 -7.03
CA HIS A 111 9.77 8.67 -6.46
C HIS A 111 10.69 7.77 -7.25
N PRO A 112 11.87 8.24 -7.69
CA PRO A 112 12.86 7.34 -8.28
C PRO A 112 13.12 6.16 -7.35
N LEU A 113 13.19 4.95 -7.89
CA LEU A 113 13.37 3.74 -7.08
C LEU A 113 14.59 3.82 -6.18
N GLU A 114 15.70 4.43 -6.66
CA GLU A 114 16.93 4.58 -5.90
C GLU A 114 16.81 5.53 -4.71
N THR A 115 15.81 6.41 -4.69
CA THR A 115 15.58 7.34 -3.57
C THR A 115 14.68 6.76 -2.49
N VAL A 116 13.96 5.69 -2.75
CA VAL A 116 12.99 5.10 -1.82
C VAL A 116 13.64 4.71 -0.48
N PRO A 117 14.85 4.11 -0.44
CA PRO A 117 15.47 3.76 0.85
C PRO A 117 15.73 4.95 1.78
N GLY A 118 15.79 6.16 1.26
CA GLY A 118 15.98 7.39 2.06
C GLY A 118 14.70 8.03 2.56
N LEU A 119 13.54 7.52 2.19
CA LEU A 119 12.26 8.10 2.60
C LEU A 119 11.82 7.60 3.98
N ASP A 120 11.14 8.47 4.73
CA ASP A 120 10.34 8.04 5.87
C ASP A 120 9.14 7.26 5.33
N ARG A 121 9.16 5.96 5.48
CA ARG A 121 8.20 5.06 4.85
C ARG A 121 7.76 3.93 5.77
N VAL A 122 6.55 3.44 5.53
CA VAL A 122 6.04 2.25 6.21
C VAL A 122 6.68 0.99 5.62
N GLY A 123 6.77 -0.07 6.41
CA GLY A 123 7.41 -1.32 5.98
C GLY A 123 6.76 -1.99 4.76
N LEU A 124 5.48 -1.72 4.52
CA LEU A 124 4.75 -2.23 3.36
C LEU A 124 5.41 -1.84 2.03
N VAL A 125 6.04 -0.66 1.97
CA VAL A 125 6.73 -0.22 0.74
C VAL A 125 7.85 -1.20 0.38
N ASP A 126 8.67 -1.58 1.35
CA ASP A 126 9.76 -2.53 1.12
C ASP A 126 9.24 -3.93 0.80
N THR A 127 8.20 -4.37 1.51
CA THR A 127 7.55 -5.65 1.24
C THR A 127 6.98 -5.70 -0.18
N GLY A 128 6.27 -4.65 -0.58
CA GLY A 128 5.69 -4.57 -1.92
C GLY A 128 6.75 -4.55 -3.01
N LEU A 129 7.84 -3.79 -2.82
CA LEU A 129 8.95 -3.77 -3.78
C LEU A 129 9.63 -5.13 -3.88
N ALA A 130 9.82 -5.83 -2.76
CA ALA A 130 10.39 -7.17 -2.78
C ALA A 130 9.49 -8.16 -3.55
N LEU A 131 8.18 -8.11 -3.32
CA LEU A 131 7.22 -8.91 -4.08
C LEU A 131 7.28 -8.59 -5.58
N TRP A 132 7.40 -7.32 -5.92
CA TRP A 132 7.49 -6.88 -7.30
C TRP A 132 8.76 -7.37 -7.99
N ARG A 133 9.90 -7.33 -7.29
CA ARG A 133 11.20 -7.77 -7.83
C ARG A 133 11.28 -9.28 -7.91
N GLU A 134 10.86 -10.00 -6.88
CA GLU A 134 11.03 -11.44 -6.78
C GLU A 134 9.91 -12.22 -7.45
N ARG A 135 8.70 -11.68 -7.48
CA ARG A 135 7.52 -12.30 -8.09
C ARG A 135 7.35 -13.78 -7.69
N PRO A 136 7.29 -14.07 -6.38
CA PRO A 136 7.21 -15.46 -5.93
C PRO A 136 5.92 -16.11 -6.40
N VAL A 137 6.03 -17.33 -6.91
CA VAL A 137 4.86 -18.07 -7.42
C VAL A 137 3.79 -18.28 -6.35
N THR A 138 4.22 -18.46 -5.09
CA THR A 138 3.28 -18.62 -3.96
C THR A 138 2.67 -17.31 -3.48
N GLY A 139 3.15 -16.17 -3.96
CA GLY A 139 2.74 -14.86 -3.45
C GLY A 139 3.31 -14.54 -2.08
N ARG A 140 4.28 -15.31 -1.61
CA ARG A 140 4.88 -15.14 -0.28
C ARG A 140 6.38 -14.96 -0.40
N LEU A 141 6.92 -13.97 0.31
CA LEU A 141 8.37 -13.79 0.41
C LEU A 141 8.98 -14.89 1.27
N PRO A 142 10.14 -15.47 0.85
CA PRO A 142 10.69 -16.68 1.49
C PRO A 142 11.10 -16.51 2.95
N GLN A 143 11.47 -15.33 3.38
CA GLN A 143 12.01 -15.09 4.72
C GLN A 143 11.25 -14.00 5.45
N LYS A 144 9.94 -14.06 5.38
CA LYS A 144 9.15 -13.09 6.10
C LYS A 144 9.26 -13.32 7.59
N MET A 145 9.99 -12.43 8.26
CA MET A 145 9.89 -12.31 9.70
C MET A 145 8.59 -11.59 10.06
N ASN A 146 7.88 -12.09 11.08
CA ASN A 146 6.67 -11.45 11.58
C ASN A 146 7.04 -10.17 12.33
N THR A 147 7.45 -9.17 11.60
CA THR A 147 7.59 -7.83 12.14
C THR A 147 6.31 -7.07 11.88
N ALA A 148 5.74 -6.59 12.95
CA ALA A 148 4.58 -5.72 12.88
C ALA A 148 4.89 -4.46 12.07
#